data_b86a8be0774c8da0aa5c922e9c79fca6
#
_entry.id   b86a8be0774c8da0aa5c922e9c79fca6
#
_cell.length_a   1.000
_cell.length_b   1.000
_cell.length_c   1.000
_cell.angle_alpha   90.00
_cell.angle_beta   90.00
_cell.angle_gamma   90.00
#
_symmetry.space_group_name_H-M   'P 1'
#
loop_
_entity.id
_entity.type
_entity.pdbx_description
1 polymer ?
#
loop_
_entity_poly.entity_id
_entity_poly.type
_entity_poly.pdbx_seq_one_letter_code
_entity_poly.pdbx_strand_id
1 'polypeptide(L)'
;MNISFIGCGKLGMPCAEEIAKKGHSVTGYDVAKVKSKLVDIKDTISDAVDNANIVFVAVPTPHDPAYDGRAPTAHLEPQDFDYTIVSDVLIECNKWMHNSQLLVLISTVLPGTVRRELVPLVTNARFVYNPYLIAMGSVAWDFLNPEMQMIGTEDGTETGDAQELVDFYKTVIENDPRYVIGTWDECECIKVFYNTFI
;
A
#
# COMPACT_ATOMS: atom_id res chain seq x y z
N MET A 1 13.16 -3.84 -12.20
CA MET A 1 13.36 -3.33 -10.83
C MET A 1 13.17 -4.47 -9.85
N ASN A 2 13.70 -4.34 -8.64
CA ASN A 2 13.45 -5.25 -7.52
C ASN A 2 12.31 -4.68 -6.68
N ILE A 3 11.25 -5.43 -6.51
CA ILE A 3 10.04 -5.02 -5.80
C ILE A 3 9.83 -5.97 -4.63
N SER A 4 9.38 -5.45 -3.50
CA SER A 4 8.97 -6.26 -2.35
C SER A 4 7.52 -6.01 -1.99
N PHE A 5 6.79 -7.06 -1.57
CA PHE A 5 5.46 -6.97 -0.99
C PHE A 5 5.45 -7.49 0.43
N ILE A 6 5.06 -6.64 1.37
CA ILE A 6 4.82 -7.00 2.77
C ILE A 6 3.30 -7.03 2.98
N GLY A 7 2.79 -8.27 3.22
CA GLY A 7 1.36 -8.57 3.17
C GLY A 7 0.98 -9.19 1.82
N CYS A 8 1.27 -10.48 1.65
CA CYS A 8 0.93 -11.28 0.46
C CYS A 8 -0.42 -12.00 0.62
N GLY A 9 -1.41 -11.29 1.16
CA GLY A 9 -2.77 -11.76 1.30
C GLY A 9 -3.60 -11.64 0.02
N LYS A 10 -4.93 -11.52 0.19
CA LYS A 10 -5.91 -11.47 -0.92
C LYS A 10 -5.69 -10.30 -1.90
N LEU A 11 -5.11 -9.20 -1.43
CA LEU A 11 -4.79 -8.03 -2.25
C LEU A 11 -3.32 -8.08 -2.71
N GLY A 12 -2.38 -8.24 -1.79
CA GLY A 12 -0.96 -8.09 -2.10
C GLY A 12 -0.42 -9.18 -3.03
N MET A 13 -0.81 -10.45 -2.84
CA MET A 13 -0.30 -11.52 -3.69
C MET A 13 -0.68 -11.38 -5.16
N PRO A 14 -1.96 -11.15 -5.54
CA PRO A 14 -2.30 -10.93 -6.94
C PRO A 14 -1.56 -9.74 -7.57
N CYS A 15 -1.42 -8.62 -6.86
CA CYS A 15 -0.65 -7.47 -7.35
C CYS A 15 0.82 -7.82 -7.56
N ALA A 16 1.45 -8.51 -6.60
CA ALA A 16 2.84 -8.94 -6.69
C ALA A 16 3.08 -9.88 -7.88
N GLU A 17 2.15 -10.81 -8.13
CA GLU A 17 2.25 -11.75 -9.27
C GLU A 17 2.10 -11.03 -10.61
N GLU A 18 1.20 -10.03 -10.74
CA GLU A 18 1.10 -9.25 -11.97
C GLU A 18 2.36 -8.43 -12.24
N ILE A 19 2.96 -7.84 -11.21
CA ILE A 19 4.24 -7.13 -11.33
C ILE A 19 5.35 -8.09 -11.80
N ALA A 20 5.41 -9.31 -11.24
CA ALA A 20 6.38 -10.32 -11.66
C ALA A 20 6.17 -10.75 -13.13
N LYS A 21 4.93 -10.89 -13.60
CA LYS A 21 4.61 -11.19 -15.02
C LYS A 21 5.09 -10.10 -15.97
N LYS A 22 5.20 -8.86 -15.52
CA LYS A 22 5.75 -7.72 -16.30
C LYS A 22 7.29 -7.69 -16.31
N GLY A 23 7.96 -8.70 -15.73
CA GLY A 23 9.41 -8.87 -15.80
C GLY A 23 10.19 -8.20 -14.65
N HIS A 24 9.54 -7.78 -13.59
CA HIS A 24 10.20 -7.32 -12.38
C HIS A 24 10.59 -8.51 -11.49
N SER A 25 11.67 -8.38 -10.74
CA SER A 25 12.02 -9.33 -9.67
C SER A 25 11.19 -9.01 -8.44
N VAL A 26 10.38 -9.94 -7.96
CA VAL A 26 9.48 -9.69 -6.84
C VAL A 26 9.74 -10.64 -5.69
N THR A 27 10.02 -10.08 -4.52
CA THR A 27 10.05 -10.77 -3.23
C THR A 27 8.75 -10.51 -2.46
N GLY A 28 8.41 -11.37 -1.52
CA GLY A 28 7.24 -11.17 -0.69
C GLY A 28 7.40 -11.75 0.71
N TYR A 29 6.67 -11.18 1.67
CA TYR A 29 6.57 -11.70 3.03
C TYR A 29 5.12 -11.62 3.52
N ASP A 30 4.70 -12.65 4.24
CA ASP A 30 3.41 -12.66 4.96
C ASP A 30 3.56 -13.50 6.24
N VAL A 31 2.81 -13.14 7.28
CA VAL A 31 2.77 -13.93 8.54
C VAL A 31 2.11 -15.29 8.31
N ALA A 32 1.21 -15.40 7.33
CA ALA A 32 0.63 -16.66 6.89
C ALA A 32 1.60 -17.39 5.92
N LYS A 33 1.54 -18.71 5.93
CA LYS A 33 2.29 -19.53 4.96
C LYS A 33 1.65 -19.43 3.57
N VAL A 34 2.14 -18.47 2.78
CA VAL A 34 1.74 -18.30 1.39
C VAL A 34 2.76 -18.92 0.44
N LYS A 35 2.35 -19.17 -0.81
CA LYS A 35 3.22 -19.70 -1.87
C LYS A 35 2.86 -19.05 -3.19
N SER A 36 3.87 -18.76 -4.00
CA SER A 36 3.74 -18.34 -5.38
C SER A 36 4.79 -19.03 -6.23
N LYS A 37 4.54 -19.10 -7.54
CA LYS A 37 5.55 -19.54 -8.53
C LYS A 37 6.29 -18.34 -9.15
N LEU A 38 5.78 -17.14 -8.94
CA LEU A 38 6.24 -15.90 -9.57
C LEU A 38 6.92 -14.97 -8.57
N VAL A 39 6.50 -15.04 -7.31
CA VAL A 39 7.01 -14.21 -6.21
C VAL A 39 7.89 -15.06 -5.31
N ASP A 40 9.10 -14.60 -5.04
CA ASP A 40 10.05 -15.25 -4.13
C ASP A 40 9.67 -14.93 -2.67
N ILE A 41 8.92 -15.84 -2.03
CA ILE A 41 8.45 -15.66 -0.66
C ILE A 41 9.57 -15.90 0.33
N LYS A 42 9.81 -14.89 1.15
CA LYS A 42 10.86 -14.89 2.18
C LYS A 42 10.29 -15.23 3.56
N ASP A 43 11.16 -15.72 4.43
CA ASP A 43 10.80 -16.11 5.79
C ASP A 43 10.80 -14.92 6.77
N THR A 44 11.44 -13.79 6.39
CA THR A 44 11.55 -12.58 7.22
C THR A 44 11.30 -11.32 6.39
N ILE A 45 10.85 -10.24 7.06
CA ILE A 45 10.75 -8.91 6.45
C ILE A 45 12.14 -8.43 5.99
N SER A 46 13.18 -8.66 6.81
CA SER A 46 14.56 -8.32 6.46
C SER A 46 14.96 -8.87 5.09
N ASP A 47 14.75 -10.18 4.88
CA ASP A 47 15.11 -10.84 3.61
C ASP A 47 14.22 -10.36 2.44
N ALA A 48 12.97 -10.00 2.73
CA ALA A 48 12.05 -9.52 1.71
C ALA A 48 12.40 -8.12 1.20
N VAL A 49 12.82 -7.21 2.10
CA VAL A 49 13.11 -5.81 1.73
C VAL A 49 14.56 -5.61 1.28
N ASP A 50 15.43 -6.60 1.50
CA ASP A 50 16.82 -6.55 1.06
C ASP A 50 16.89 -6.36 -0.46
N ASN A 51 17.70 -5.41 -0.92
CA ASN A 51 17.87 -5.06 -2.34
C ASN A 51 16.58 -4.61 -3.09
N ALA A 52 15.45 -4.42 -2.43
CA ALA A 52 14.26 -3.88 -3.08
C ALA A 52 14.44 -2.38 -3.42
N ASN A 53 13.99 -1.97 -4.60
CA ASN A 53 13.91 -0.54 -4.95
C ASN A 53 12.63 0.08 -4.34
N ILE A 54 11.51 -0.65 -4.47
CA ILE A 54 10.20 -0.24 -3.94
C ILE A 54 9.68 -1.37 -3.04
N VAL A 55 9.20 -1.01 -1.86
CA VAL A 55 8.58 -1.92 -0.89
C VAL A 55 7.13 -1.53 -0.69
N PHE A 56 6.20 -2.36 -1.16
CA PHE A 56 4.77 -2.18 -0.95
C PHE A 56 4.33 -2.83 0.36
N VAL A 57 3.56 -2.08 1.16
CA VAL A 57 2.96 -2.57 2.41
C VAL A 57 1.45 -2.64 2.24
N ALA A 58 0.89 -3.86 2.28
CA ALA A 58 -0.51 -4.18 2.06
C ALA A 58 -1.08 -5.05 3.18
N VAL A 59 -1.05 -4.53 4.40
CA VAL A 59 -1.49 -5.24 5.61
C VAL A 59 -2.83 -4.73 6.11
N PRO A 60 -3.59 -5.52 6.89
CA PRO A 60 -4.89 -5.10 7.41
C PRO A 60 -4.82 -3.89 8.34
N THR A 61 -5.83 -3.04 8.26
CA THR A 61 -6.18 -1.99 9.24
C THR A 61 -7.61 -2.27 9.72
N PRO A 62 -7.80 -3.20 10.68
CA PRO A 62 -9.13 -3.63 11.08
C PRO A 62 -9.89 -2.52 11.80
N HIS A 63 -11.22 -2.53 11.66
CA HIS A 63 -12.14 -1.72 12.44
C HIS A 63 -12.75 -2.55 13.58
N ASP A 64 -13.28 -1.90 14.60
CA ASP A 64 -14.03 -2.56 15.65
C ASP A 64 -15.27 -3.28 15.05
N PRO A 65 -15.53 -4.54 15.40
CA PRO A 65 -16.68 -5.30 14.90
C PRO A 65 -18.03 -4.61 15.10
N ALA A 66 -18.17 -3.71 16.07
CA ALA A 66 -19.38 -2.93 16.25
C ALA A 66 -19.70 -1.98 15.09
N TYR A 67 -18.71 -1.67 14.24
CA TYR A 67 -18.81 -0.78 13.07
C TYR A 67 -18.80 -1.54 11.73
N ASP A 68 -19.13 -2.83 11.73
CA ASP A 68 -19.06 -3.69 10.53
C ASP A 68 -20.18 -3.45 9.49
N GLY A 69 -21.07 -2.49 9.73
CA GLY A 69 -22.16 -2.10 8.84
C GLY A 69 -23.38 -3.03 8.87
N ARG A 70 -23.41 -4.07 9.71
CA ARG A 70 -24.58 -4.97 9.85
C ARG A 70 -25.73 -4.34 10.62
N ALA A 71 -25.44 -3.33 11.42
CA ALA A 71 -26.41 -2.57 12.18
C ALA A 71 -26.13 -1.06 12.07
N PRO A 72 -27.15 -0.18 12.26
CA PRO A 72 -26.93 1.25 12.32
C PRO A 72 -26.00 1.63 13.47
N THR A 73 -24.99 2.45 13.21
CA THR A 73 -23.96 2.83 14.19
C THR A 73 -24.00 4.31 14.60
N ALA A 74 -24.99 5.07 14.12
CA ALA A 74 -25.11 6.51 14.40
C ALA A 74 -25.20 6.89 15.90
N HIS A 75 -25.50 5.92 16.77
CA HIS A 75 -25.57 6.09 18.22
C HIS A 75 -24.26 5.76 18.95
N LEU A 76 -23.27 5.25 18.21
CA LEU A 76 -21.95 4.94 18.76
C LEU A 76 -21.02 6.14 18.63
N GLU A 77 -20.05 6.26 19.55
CA GLU A 77 -19.00 7.27 19.43
C GLU A 77 -18.10 6.98 18.22
N PRO A 78 -17.64 8.01 17.48
CA PRO A 78 -16.69 7.82 16.39
C PRO A 78 -15.44 7.06 16.85
N GLN A 79 -15.01 6.06 16.06
CA GLN A 79 -13.84 5.24 16.36
C GLN A 79 -12.95 5.12 15.14
N ASP A 80 -11.64 5.17 15.34
CA ASP A 80 -10.63 4.97 14.32
C ASP A 80 -10.38 3.48 14.04
N PHE A 81 -9.62 3.17 12.99
CA PHE A 81 -9.15 1.82 12.73
C PHE A 81 -8.04 1.43 13.73
N ASP A 82 -7.81 0.14 13.87
CA ASP A 82 -6.65 -0.36 14.60
C ASP A 82 -5.41 -0.36 13.67
N TYR A 83 -4.46 0.53 13.96
CA TYR A 83 -3.22 0.69 13.20
C TYR A 83 -2.05 -0.12 13.77
N THR A 84 -2.27 -0.96 14.78
CA THR A 84 -1.19 -1.73 15.40
C THR A 84 -0.40 -2.56 14.39
N ILE A 85 -1.10 -3.32 13.53
CA ILE A 85 -0.44 -4.19 12.54
C ILE A 85 0.38 -3.37 11.55
N VAL A 86 -0.18 -2.30 10.99
CA VAL A 86 0.53 -1.48 10.01
C VAL A 86 1.72 -0.78 10.66
N SER A 87 1.58 -0.27 11.88
CA SER A 87 2.66 0.38 12.63
C SER A 87 3.81 -0.59 12.91
N ASP A 88 3.53 -1.79 13.40
CA ASP A 88 4.55 -2.81 13.66
C ASP A 88 5.31 -3.20 12.39
N VAL A 89 4.60 -3.35 11.27
CA VAL A 89 5.21 -3.65 9.96
C VAL A 89 6.08 -2.50 9.47
N LEU A 90 5.62 -1.24 9.58
CA LEU A 90 6.42 -0.07 9.20
C LEU A 90 7.69 0.04 10.03
N ILE A 91 7.60 -0.15 11.36
CA ILE A 91 8.75 -0.16 12.26
C ILE A 91 9.73 -1.27 11.86
N GLU A 92 9.23 -2.47 11.57
CA GLU A 92 10.11 -3.58 11.19
C GLU A 92 10.76 -3.34 9.82
N CYS A 93 10.04 -2.88 8.81
CA CYS A 93 10.61 -2.48 7.52
C CYS A 93 11.69 -1.40 7.70
N ASN A 94 11.40 -0.36 8.48
CA ASN A 94 12.31 0.76 8.71
C ASN A 94 13.66 0.36 9.33
N LYS A 95 13.73 -0.73 10.11
CA LYS A 95 15.00 -1.27 10.67
C LYS A 95 15.96 -1.74 9.58
N TRP A 96 15.43 -2.27 8.47
CA TRP A 96 16.20 -2.95 7.43
C TRP A 96 16.29 -2.17 6.12
N MET A 97 15.48 -1.14 5.96
CA MET A 97 15.47 -0.27 4.79
C MET A 97 16.44 0.91 4.95
N HIS A 98 16.75 1.54 3.81
CA HIS A 98 17.61 2.72 3.73
C HIS A 98 17.06 3.76 2.74
N ASN A 99 17.62 4.97 2.75
CA ASN A 99 17.09 6.15 2.06
C ASN A 99 17.06 6.09 0.52
N SER A 100 17.68 5.09 -0.09
CA SER A 100 17.54 4.87 -1.54
C SER A 100 16.33 4.01 -1.88
N GLN A 101 15.65 3.41 -0.90
CA GLN A 101 14.47 2.59 -1.08
C GLN A 101 13.21 3.41 -0.84
N LEU A 102 12.16 3.11 -1.61
CA LEU A 102 10.85 3.73 -1.48
C LEU A 102 9.88 2.78 -0.79
N LEU A 103 9.35 3.16 0.38
CA LEU A 103 8.27 2.47 1.06
C LEU A 103 6.95 3.05 0.61
N VAL A 104 6.05 2.20 0.11
CA VAL A 104 4.74 2.55 -0.42
C VAL A 104 3.66 1.89 0.42
N LEU A 105 2.91 2.67 1.17
CA LEU A 105 1.79 2.17 1.97
C LEU A 105 0.51 2.11 1.13
N ILE A 106 -0.07 0.91 1.02
CA ILE A 106 -1.33 0.65 0.30
C ILE A 106 -2.53 0.62 1.25
N SER A 107 -2.33 0.18 2.49
CA SER A 107 -3.39 -0.02 3.49
C SER A 107 -4.27 1.22 3.67
N THR A 108 -5.58 1.03 3.75
CA THR A 108 -6.53 2.14 3.94
C THR A 108 -6.45 2.66 5.38
N VAL A 109 -6.34 3.97 5.51
CA VAL A 109 -6.33 4.67 6.81
C VAL A 109 -7.26 5.89 6.75
N LEU A 110 -7.67 6.41 7.91
CA LEU A 110 -8.51 7.61 7.99
C LEU A 110 -7.69 8.89 7.79
N PRO A 111 -8.32 9.98 7.33
CA PRO A 111 -7.64 11.24 7.05
C PRO A 111 -6.81 11.78 8.21
N GLY A 112 -5.55 12.15 7.92
CA GLY A 112 -4.58 12.67 8.88
C GLY A 112 -3.74 11.60 9.59
N THR A 113 -4.05 10.30 9.43
CA THR A 113 -3.35 9.20 10.12
C THR A 113 -1.92 9.03 9.61
N VAL A 114 -1.69 9.10 8.30
CA VAL A 114 -0.35 8.94 7.71
C VAL A 114 0.61 9.95 8.34
N ARG A 115 0.25 11.23 8.34
CA ARG A 115 1.09 12.31 8.86
C ARG A 115 1.28 12.21 10.37
N ARG A 116 0.22 11.91 11.10
CA ARG A 116 0.20 11.92 12.56
C ARG A 116 0.89 10.71 13.18
N GLU A 117 0.68 9.51 12.61
CA GLU A 117 1.03 8.25 13.26
C GLU A 117 2.03 7.39 12.47
N LEU A 118 1.93 7.35 11.14
CA LEU A 118 2.65 6.35 10.37
C LEU A 118 4.00 6.85 9.82
N VAL A 119 4.04 8.02 9.21
CA VAL A 119 5.30 8.60 8.69
C VAL A 119 6.36 8.78 9.77
N PRO A 120 6.04 9.20 11.01
CA PRO A 120 7.06 9.29 12.06
C PRO A 120 7.78 7.97 12.38
N LEU A 121 7.21 6.82 11.98
CA LEU A 121 7.81 5.51 12.16
C LEU A 121 8.83 5.16 11.05
N VAL A 122 8.85 5.91 9.93
CA VAL A 122 9.69 5.64 8.76
C VAL A 122 10.72 6.75 8.62
N THR A 123 11.92 6.52 9.16
CA THR A 123 13.02 7.50 9.19
C THR A 123 14.20 7.12 8.30
N ASN A 124 14.32 5.85 7.90
CA ASN A 124 15.44 5.32 7.15
C ASN A 124 15.12 5.16 5.66
N ALA A 125 13.86 5.16 5.26
CA ALA A 125 13.41 5.02 3.88
C ALA A 125 12.61 6.27 3.44
N ARG A 126 12.46 6.45 2.12
CA ARG A 126 11.51 7.40 1.54
C ARG A 126 10.10 6.84 1.68
N PHE A 127 9.08 7.66 1.76
CA PHE A 127 7.70 7.21 2.02
C PHE A 127 6.69 7.86 1.08
N VAL A 128 5.80 7.03 0.53
CA VAL A 128 4.64 7.42 -0.26
C VAL A 128 3.40 6.69 0.22
N TYR A 129 2.26 7.37 0.26
CA TYR A 129 0.94 6.78 0.47
C TYR A 129 0.25 6.55 -0.87
N ASN A 130 -0.12 5.30 -1.18
CA ASN A 130 -0.72 4.95 -2.46
C ASN A 130 -1.87 3.94 -2.26
N PRO A 131 -3.03 4.39 -1.76
CA PRO A 131 -4.16 3.50 -1.54
C PRO A 131 -4.78 3.05 -2.87
N TYR A 132 -5.05 1.75 -3.00
CA TYR A 132 -5.65 1.18 -4.20
C TYR A 132 -7.18 1.28 -4.19
N LEU A 133 -7.76 1.50 -5.38
CA LEU A 133 -9.20 1.39 -5.65
C LEU A 133 -9.46 0.04 -6.33
N ILE A 134 -9.47 -1.03 -5.54
CA ILE A 134 -9.54 -2.41 -6.02
C ILE A 134 -10.70 -3.13 -5.35
N ALA A 135 -11.55 -3.79 -6.15
CA ALA A 135 -12.59 -4.68 -5.65
C ALA A 135 -12.00 -6.07 -5.36
N MET A 136 -12.38 -6.67 -4.21
CA MET A 136 -11.79 -7.94 -3.77
C MET A 136 -12.10 -9.13 -4.69
N GLY A 137 -13.03 -9.00 -5.64
CA GLY A 137 -13.37 -10.05 -6.62
C GLY A 137 -12.55 -10.01 -7.91
N SER A 138 -11.87 -8.87 -8.21
CA SER A 138 -11.18 -8.60 -9.48
C SER A 138 -9.79 -8.01 -9.30
N VAL A 139 -9.11 -8.34 -8.20
CA VAL A 139 -7.87 -7.67 -7.76
C VAL A 139 -6.82 -7.54 -8.86
N ALA A 140 -6.49 -8.64 -9.57
CA ALA A 140 -5.47 -8.61 -10.62
C ALA A 140 -5.88 -7.71 -11.79
N TRP A 141 -7.14 -7.77 -12.21
CA TRP A 141 -7.64 -6.95 -13.32
C TRP A 141 -7.70 -5.46 -12.94
N ASP A 142 -8.25 -5.14 -11.76
CA ASP A 142 -8.35 -3.76 -11.28
C ASP A 142 -6.97 -3.14 -11.06
N PHE A 143 -5.99 -3.95 -10.62
CA PHE A 143 -4.60 -3.51 -10.47
C PHE A 143 -3.96 -3.17 -11.81
N LEU A 144 -4.19 -3.98 -12.85
CA LEU A 144 -3.65 -3.74 -14.19
C LEU A 144 -4.42 -2.67 -14.96
N ASN A 145 -5.69 -2.41 -14.62
CA ASN A 145 -6.57 -1.49 -15.32
C ASN A 145 -7.26 -0.49 -14.36
N PRO A 146 -6.53 0.21 -13.51
CA PRO A 146 -7.12 1.14 -12.56
C PRO A 146 -7.76 2.33 -13.28
N GLU A 147 -8.87 2.85 -12.74
CA GLU A 147 -9.46 4.12 -13.17
C GLU A 147 -8.54 5.29 -12.85
N MET A 148 -7.96 5.26 -11.64
CA MET A 148 -6.98 6.24 -11.19
C MET A 148 -5.93 5.60 -10.28
N GLN A 149 -4.74 6.21 -10.25
CA GLN A 149 -3.69 5.95 -9.28
C GLN A 149 -3.50 7.18 -8.40
N MET A 150 -3.76 7.02 -7.10
CA MET A 150 -3.55 8.09 -6.11
C MET A 150 -2.18 7.95 -5.49
N ILE A 151 -1.39 9.02 -5.50
CA ILE A 151 -0.04 9.05 -4.96
C ILE A 151 0.09 10.23 -4.02
N GLY A 152 0.17 9.95 -2.73
CA GLY A 152 0.31 10.95 -1.67
C GLY A 152 1.76 11.09 -1.23
N THR A 153 2.26 12.33 -1.27
CA THR A 153 3.56 12.72 -0.74
C THR A 153 3.38 13.74 0.40
N GLU A 154 4.45 14.20 1.01
CA GLU A 154 4.37 15.15 2.12
C GLU A 154 3.71 16.48 1.71
N ASP A 155 4.07 16.98 0.55
CA ASP A 155 3.69 18.30 0.03
C ASP A 155 2.85 18.26 -1.26
N GLY A 156 2.53 17.06 -1.77
CA GLY A 156 1.79 16.87 -3.01
C GLY A 156 2.62 17.15 -4.28
N THR A 157 3.94 17.17 -4.18
CA THR A 157 4.82 17.43 -5.32
C THR A 157 4.80 16.29 -6.32
N GLU A 158 4.64 16.59 -7.62
CA GLU A 158 4.58 15.63 -8.73
C GLU A 158 5.96 15.08 -9.14
N THR A 159 7.05 15.54 -8.52
CA THR A 159 8.42 15.13 -8.80
C THR A 159 8.94 14.16 -7.73
N GLY A 160 10.19 13.69 -7.89
CA GLY A 160 10.83 12.83 -6.89
C GLY A 160 10.12 11.50 -6.73
N ASP A 161 9.68 11.17 -5.51
CA ASP A 161 9.11 9.87 -5.16
C ASP A 161 7.80 9.58 -5.88
N ALA A 162 6.95 10.59 -6.08
CA ALA A 162 5.73 10.46 -6.86
C ALA A 162 6.02 10.09 -8.31
N GLN A 163 6.98 10.78 -8.94
CA GLN A 163 7.37 10.50 -10.32
C GLN A 163 8.00 9.11 -10.47
N GLU A 164 8.85 8.69 -9.52
CA GLU A 164 9.44 7.34 -9.51
C GLU A 164 8.34 6.26 -9.50
N LEU A 165 7.30 6.45 -8.68
CA LEU A 165 6.18 5.52 -8.60
C LEU A 165 5.30 5.54 -9.85
N VAL A 166 5.06 6.72 -10.45
CA VAL A 166 4.38 6.85 -11.75
C VAL A 166 5.14 6.09 -12.84
N ASP A 167 6.45 6.29 -12.92
CA ASP A 167 7.28 5.64 -13.95
C ASP A 167 7.33 4.12 -13.75
N PHE A 168 7.33 3.66 -12.51
CA PHE A 168 7.15 2.23 -12.20
C PHE A 168 5.80 1.72 -12.72
N TYR A 169 4.68 2.39 -12.40
CA TYR A 169 3.34 1.96 -12.83
C TYR A 169 3.18 1.92 -14.35
N LYS A 170 3.80 2.82 -15.10
CA LYS A 170 3.81 2.79 -16.57
C LYS A 170 4.46 1.51 -17.13
N THR A 171 5.26 0.79 -16.36
CA THR A 171 5.83 -0.51 -16.77
C THR A 171 4.91 -1.70 -16.48
N VAL A 172 3.86 -1.49 -15.67
CA VAL A 172 3.00 -2.57 -15.16
C VAL A 172 1.57 -2.46 -15.64
N ILE A 173 0.96 -1.27 -15.54
CA ILE A 173 -0.44 -0.98 -15.84
C ILE A 173 -0.70 -1.09 -17.34
N GLU A 174 -1.86 -1.64 -17.72
CA GLU A 174 -2.23 -1.93 -19.11
C GLU A 174 -3.09 -0.85 -19.79
N ASN A 175 -3.73 0.01 -18.98
CA ASN A 175 -4.47 1.17 -19.47
C ASN A 175 -3.70 2.48 -19.24
N ASP A 176 -4.33 3.62 -19.51
CA ASP A 176 -3.79 4.96 -19.24
C ASP A 176 -4.63 5.61 -18.12
N PRO A 177 -4.37 5.28 -16.85
CA PRO A 177 -5.16 5.79 -15.75
C PRO A 177 -4.88 7.27 -15.47
N ARG A 178 -5.82 7.93 -14.83
CA ARG A 178 -5.56 9.24 -14.25
C ARG A 178 -4.61 9.10 -13.05
N TYR A 179 -3.45 9.75 -13.10
CA TYR A 179 -2.59 9.91 -11.92
C TYR A 179 -3.05 11.12 -11.10
N VAL A 180 -3.41 10.91 -9.85
CA VAL A 180 -3.80 11.93 -8.89
C VAL A 180 -2.72 12.04 -7.83
N ILE A 181 -1.88 13.05 -7.97
CA ILE A 181 -0.79 13.32 -7.03
C ILE A 181 -1.24 14.43 -6.10
N GLY A 182 -1.09 14.23 -4.81
CA GLY A 182 -1.48 15.16 -3.77
C GLY A 182 -0.71 14.94 -2.48
N THR A 183 -1.11 15.63 -1.44
CA THR A 183 -0.61 15.37 -0.09
C THR A 183 -1.14 14.04 0.44
N TRP A 184 -0.48 13.49 1.47
CA TRP A 184 -0.99 12.30 2.17
C TRP A 184 -2.44 12.49 2.60
N ASP A 185 -2.76 13.63 3.23
CA ASP A 185 -4.08 13.96 3.76
C ASP A 185 -5.15 14.01 2.65
N GLU A 186 -4.83 14.55 1.47
CA GLU A 186 -5.74 14.57 0.31
C GLU A 186 -6.02 13.17 -0.21
N CYS A 187 -4.98 12.32 -0.34
CA CYS A 187 -5.14 10.95 -0.81
C CYS A 187 -5.93 10.08 0.18
N GLU A 188 -5.75 10.28 1.49
CA GLU A 188 -6.58 9.64 2.53
C GLU A 188 -8.05 10.05 2.40
N CYS A 189 -8.33 11.35 2.25
CA CYS A 189 -9.68 11.86 2.03
C CYS A 189 -10.32 11.26 0.78
N ILE A 190 -9.62 11.28 -0.37
CA ILE A 190 -10.13 10.72 -1.62
C ILE A 190 -10.45 9.24 -1.45
N LYS A 191 -9.54 8.47 -0.83
CA LYS A 191 -9.74 7.02 -0.59
C LYS A 191 -10.98 6.73 0.22
N VAL A 192 -11.19 7.44 1.33
CA VAL A 192 -12.34 7.23 2.22
C VAL A 192 -13.64 7.64 1.54
N PHE A 193 -13.67 8.82 0.91
CA PHE A 193 -14.86 9.29 0.21
C PHE A 193 -15.23 8.42 -0.99
N TYR A 194 -14.26 8.01 -1.79
CA TYR A 194 -14.50 7.08 -2.90
C TYR A 194 -15.18 5.80 -2.41
N ASN A 195 -14.66 5.16 -1.36
CA ASN A 195 -15.25 3.94 -0.80
C ASN A 195 -16.65 4.15 -0.18
N THR A 196 -17.01 5.39 0.19
CA THR A 196 -18.29 5.70 0.82
C THR A 196 -19.40 5.95 -0.22
N PHE A 197 -19.05 6.43 -1.42
CA PHE A 197 -20.02 6.85 -2.45
C PHE A 197 -20.14 5.87 -3.63
N ILE A 198 -19.41 4.77 -3.62
CA ILE A 198 -19.53 3.64 -4.54
C ILE A 198 -20.10 2.44 -3.80
#